data_034f4169b6c8afb1875b032228799c20
#
_entry.id   034f4169b6c8afb1875b032228799c20
#
_cell.length_a   1.000
_cell.length_b   1.000
_cell.length_c   1.000
_cell.angle_alpha   90.00
_cell.angle_beta   90.00
_cell.angle_gamma   90.00
#
_symmetry.space_group_name_H-M   'P 1'
#
loop_
_entity.id
_entity.type
_entity.pdbx_description
1 polymer ?
#
loop_
_entity_poly.entity_id
_entity_poly.type
_entity_poly.pdbx_seq_one_letter_code
_entity_poly.pdbx_strand_id
1 'polypeptide(L)'
;RRVLFRSMGLPPVLGVLLAVAACTLLGVVIERVAYKPLRSASPLAVLITAIGVSYLLQNVALLIFGADTKSFTSVVKIPALKLAGGQLNITGETIATILSCIVIMVCLMAFINRTRAGQAMLAVSEDKGAATLMGINVNGTIALTFAIGSALAAIAGVLLCSAYPSLTPYTGSMPGIKAF
;
A
#
# COMPACT_ATOMS: atom_id res chain seq x y z
N ARG A 1 -8.61 -7.31 20.86
CA ARG A 1 -8.14 -5.98 20.38
C ARG A 1 -9.25 -5.07 19.83
N ARG A 2 -10.45 -5.59 19.50
CA ARG A 2 -11.66 -4.76 19.27
C ARG A 2 -11.98 -3.84 20.47
N VAL A 3 -11.68 -4.28 21.67
CA VAL A 3 -11.97 -3.55 22.91
C VAL A 3 -11.03 -2.35 23.09
N LEU A 4 -9.74 -2.46 22.72
CA LEU A 4 -8.76 -1.38 22.89
C LEU A 4 -9.02 -0.16 22.00
N PHE A 5 -9.42 -0.37 20.74
CA PHE A 5 -9.75 0.75 19.83
C PHE A 5 -11.10 1.40 20.14
N ARG A 6 -12.05 0.63 20.70
CA ARG A 6 -13.36 1.15 21.10
C ARG A 6 -13.32 1.85 22.46
N SER A 7 -12.41 1.44 23.34
CA SER A 7 -12.25 2.03 24.68
C SER A 7 -11.48 3.35 24.67
N MET A 8 -10.70 3.64 23.61
CA MET A 8 -9.97 4.90 23.48
C MET A 8 -10.73 6.00 22.75
N GLY A 9 -11.97 5.74 22.28
CA GLY A 9 -12.79 6.77 21.61
C GLY A 9 -12.16 7.39 20.36
N LEU A 10 -11.17 6.73 19.77
CA LEU A 10 -10.46 7.23 18.60
C LEU A 10 -11.35 7.09 17.35
N PRO A 11 -11.52 8.17 16.56
CA PRO A 11 -12.27 8.08 15.32
C PRO A 11 -11.60 7.08 14.37
N PRO A 12 -12.37 6.33 13.55
CA PRO A 12 -11.84 5.31 12.63
C PRO A 12 -10.77 5.87 11.67
N VAL A 13 -10.81 7.16 11.39
CA VAL A 13 -9.82 7.89 10.58
C VAL A 13 -8.41 7.84 11.22
N LEU A 14 -8.30 7.98 12.53
CA LEU A 14 -7.02 7.86 13.24
C LEU A 14 -6.44 6.45 13.15
N GLY A 15 -7.28 5.42 13.19
CA GLY A 15 -6.85 4.03 12.99
C GLY A 15 -6.26 3.81 11.59
N VAL A 16 -6.88 4.37 10.57
CA VAL A 16 -6.38 4.33 9.19
C VAL A 16 -5.07 5.08 9.05
N LEU A 17 -4.95 6.29 9.60
CA LEU A 17 -3.72 7.08 9.58
C LEU A 17 -2.56 6.37 10.27
N LEU A 18 -2.80 5.75 11.42
CA LEU A 18 -1.79 4.96 12.13
C LEU A 18 -1.37 3.72 11.34
N ALA A 19 -2.31 3.05 10.67
CA ALA A 19 -2.01 1.92 9.80
C ALA A 19 -1.15 2.34 8.60
N VAL A 20 -1.48 3.45 7.96
CA VAL A 20 -0.69 4.02 6.84
C VAL A 20 0.71 4.40 7.32
N ALA A 21 0.83 5.07 8.46
CA ALA A 21 2.14 5.45 9.03
C ALA A 21 2.99 4.22 9.37
N ALA A 22 2.40 3.20 10.00
CA ALA A 22 3.10 1.95 10.32
C ALA A 22 3.56 1.19 9.07
N CYS A 23 2.71 1.10 8.04
CA CYS A 23 3.08 0.49 6.76
C CYS A 23 4.17 1.28 6.02
N THR A 24 4.13 2.60 6.06
CA THR A 24 5.17 3.46 5.46
C THR A 24 6.51 3.25 6.15
N LEU A 25 6.53 3.23 7.49
CA LEU A 25 7.73 2.93 8.26
C LEU A 25 8.28 1.54 7.92
N LEU A 26 7.41 0.54 7.88
CA LEU A 26 7.79 -0.82 7.51
C LEU A 26 8.38 -0.88 6.10
N GLY A 27 7.78 -0.19 5.14
CA GLY A 27 8.27 -0.10 3.77
C GLY A 27 9.67 0.52 3.68
N VAL A 28 9.92 1.59 4.42
CA VAL A 28 11.26 2.23 4.50
C VAL A 28 12.28 1.30 5.15
N VAL A 29 11.90 0.57 6.20
CA VAL A 29 12.77 -0.42 6.85
C VAL A 29 13.12 -1.54 5.87
N ILE A 30 12.15 -2.09 5.15
CA ILE A 30 12.37 -3.13 4.14
C ILE A 30 13.29 -2.62 3.03
N GLU A 31 13.07 -1.40 2.54
CA GLU A 31 13.95 -0.80 1.56
C GLU A 31 15.39 -0.74 2.08
N ARG A 32 15.56 -0.28 3.29
CA ARG A 32 16.90 -0.06 3.87
C ARG A 32 17.64 -1.36 4.16
N VAL A 33 16.93 -2.39 4.61
CA VAL A 33 17.51 -3.67 5.04
C VAL A 33 17.64 -4.65 3.86
N ALA A 34 16.58 -4.80 3.05
CA ALA A 34 16.52 -5.80 2.00
C ALA A 34 16.99 -5.27 0.64
N TYR A 35 16.55 -4.07 0.23
CA TYR A 35 16.78 -3.58 -1.13
C TYR A 35 18.04 -2.72 -1.29
N LYS A 36 18.43 -1.96 -0.27
CA LYS A 36 19.63 -1.12 -0.33
C LYS A 36 20.90 -1.92 -0.68
N PRO A 37 21.18 -3.10 -0.07
CA PRO A 37 22.35 -3.89 -0.43
C PRO A 37 22.26 -4.52 -1.83
N LEU A 38 21.05 -4.69 -2.37
CA LEU A 38 20.81 -5.30 -3.69
C LEU A 38 20.76 -4.30 -4.85
N ARG A 39 21.06 -3.03 -4.65
CA ARG A 39 20.97 -1.98 -5.70
C ARG A 39 21.94 -2.20 -6.85
N SER A 40 23.03 -2.91 -6.63
CA SER A 40 24.01 -3.32 -7.66
C SER A 40 23.74 -4.72 -8.24
N ALA A 41 22.75 -5.45 -7.72
CA ALA A 41 22.41 -6.78 -8.17
C ALA A 41 21.55 -6.75 -9.44
N SER A 42 21.44 -7.92 -10.10
CA SER A 42 20.58 -8.06 -11.27
C SER A 42 19.09 -7.84 -10.92
N PRO A 43 18.26 -7.36 -11.86
CA PRO A 43 16.82 -7.19 -11.64
C PRO A 43 16.13 -8.48 -11.16
N LEU A 44 16.59 -9.62 -11.61
CA LEU A 44 16.09 -10.94 -11.21
C LEU A 44 16.29 -11.20 -9.70
N ALA A 45 17.47 -10.84 -9.17
CA ALA A 45 17.77 -10.98 -7.75
C ALA A 45 16.85 -10.10 -6.89
N VAL A 46 16.53 -8.91 -7.37
CA VAL A 46 15.58 -7.99 -6.70
C VAL A 46 14.18 -8.59 -6.67
N LEU A 47 13.71 -9.20 -7.76
CA LEU A 47 12.41 -9.89 -7.82
C LEU A 47 12.32 -11.06 -6.83
N ILE A 48 13.33 -11.90 -6.80
CA ILE A 48 13.38 -13.05 -5.87
C ILE A 48 13.38 -12.57 -4.42
N THR A 49 14.11 -11.49 -4.13
CA THR A 49 14.12 -10.87 -2.80
C THR A 49 12.74 -10.31 -2.42
N ALA A 50 12.04 -9.69 -3.37
CA ALA A 50 10.69 -9.19 -3.14
C ALA A 50 9.72 -10.31 -2.73
N ILE A 51 9.78 -11.45 -3.41
CA ILE A 51 8.99 -12.63 -3.08
C ILE A 51 9.37 -13.15 -1.69
N GLY A 52 10.67 -13.28 -1.41
CA GLY A 52 11.18 -13.73 -0.10
C GLY A 52 10.72 -12.83 1.06
N VAL A 53 10.81 -11.51 0.90
CA VAL A 53 10.34 -10.54 1.89
C VAL A 53 8.82 -10.63 2.08
N SER A 54 8.06 -10.85 1.00
CA SER A 54 6.61 -11.04 1.08
C SER A 54 6.25 -12.25 1.93
N TYR A 55 6.89 -13.40 1.70
CA TYR A 55 6.69 -14.61 2.50
C TYR A 55 7.13 -14.42 3.96
N LEU A 56 8.24 -13.74 4.20
CA LEU A 56 8.70 -13.41 5.55
C LEU A 56 7.65 -12.59 6.29
N LEU A 57 7.12 -11.53 5.68
CA LEU A 57 6.09 -10.69 6.27
C LEU A 57 4.79 -11.46 6.55
N GLN A 58 4.38 -12.35 5.65
CA GLN A 58 3.20 -13.21 5.84
C GLN A 58 3.39 -14.13 7.05
N ASN A 59 4.55 -14.77 7.17
CA ASN A 59 4.85 -15.65 8.31
C ASN A 59 4.97 -14.88 9.63
N VAL A 60 5.59 -13.71 9.63
CA VAL A 60 5.65 -12.84 10.80
C VAL A 60 4.24 -12.39 11.22
N ALA A 61 3.40 -12.01 10.27
CA ALA A 61 2.01 -11.67 10.55
C ALA A 61 1.23 -12.86 11.12
N LEU A 62 1.46 -14.07 10.60
CA LEU A 62 0.87 -15.30 11.09
C LEU A 62 1.27 -15.60 12.55
N LEU A 63 2.55 -15.42 12.89
CA LEU A 63 3.07 -15.62 14.24
C LEU A 63 2.51 -14.59 15.24
N ILE A 64 2.39 -13.33 14.82
CA ILE A 64 1.94 -12.23 15.71
C ILE A 64 0.41 -12.24 15.86
N PHE A 65 -0.33 -12.44 14.78
CA PHE A 65 -1.79 -12.29 14.74
C PHE A 65 -2.55 -13.62 14.77
N GLY A 66 -1.86 -14.77 14.61
CA GLY A 66 -2.45 -16.09 14.49
C GLY A 66 -3.05 -16.34 13.08
N ALA A 67 -3.46 -17.58 12.85
CA ALA A 67 -4.04 -18.04 11.59
C ALA A 67 -5.55 -17.77 11.47
N ASP A 68 -6.18 -17.31 12.54
CA ASP A 68 -7.63 -17.12 12.59
C ASP A 68 -8.10 -15.99 11.67
N THR A 69 -9.17 -16.26 10.95
CA THR A 69 -9.84 -15.25 10.13
C THR A 69 -10.46 -14.17 11.01
N LYS A 70 -10.01 -12.93 10.86
CA LYS A 70 -10.52 -11.80 11.62
C LYS A 70 -11.54 -11.05 10.78
N SER A 71 -12.74 -10.82 11.34
CA SER A 71 -13.75 -9.99 10.71
C SER A 71 -13.40 -8.51 10.88
N PHE A 72 -13.38 -7.78 9.78
CA PHE A 72 -13.20 -6.34 9.75
C PHE A 72 -14.57 -5.67 9.64
N THR A 73 -14.82 -4.66 10.46
CA THR A 73 -16.03 -3.84 10.30
C THR A 73 -15.70 -2.71 9.33
N SER A 74 -16.42 -2.66 8.21
CA SER A 74 -16.24 -1.63 7.18
C SER A 74 -16.21 -0.22 7.80
N VAL A 75 -15.19 0.54 7.45
CA VAL A 75 -15.03 1.94 7.86
C VAL A 75 -15.99 2.83 7.08
N VAL A 76 -16.35 2.41 5.87
CA VAL A 76 -17.21 3.15 4.94
C VAL A 76 -18.60 2.53 4.92
N LYS A 77 -19.52 3.13 5.67
CA LYS A 77 -20.96 2.78 5.63
C LYS A 77 -21.69 3.70 4.67
N ILE A 78 -21.56 3.44 3.38
CA ILE A 78 -22.36 4.12 2.36
C ILE A 78 -23.54 3.23 2.01
N PRO A 79 -24.79 3.74 2.05
CA PRO A 79 -25.96 2.97 1.63
C PRO A 79 -25.82 2.57 0.15
N ALA A 80 -26.21 1.34 -0.17
CA ALA A 80 -26.18 0.83 -1.54
C ALA A 80 -27.08 1.70 -2.43
N LEU A 81 -26.51 2.25 -3.49
CA LEU A 81 -27.25 2.98 -4.53
C LEU A 81 -27.95 1.96 -5.44
N LYS A 82 -29.27 1.89 -5.32
CA LYS A 82 -30.13 1.12 -6.21
C LYS A 82 -30.31 1.92 -7.50
N LEU A 83 -29.52 1.64 -8.52
CA LEU A 83 -29.71 2.19 -9.86
C LEU A 83 -30.60 1.25 -10.70
N ALA A 84 -31.36 1.85 -11.62
CA ALA A 84 -32.19 1.13 -12.61
C ALA A 84 -33.21 0.13 -11.99
N GLY A 85 -34.05 0.59 -11.07
CA GLY A 85 -35.22 -0.22 -10.62
C GLY A 85 -34.87 -1.49 -9.84
N GLY A 86 -33.66 -1.59 -9.26
CA GLY A 86 -33.29 -2.72 -8.40
C GLY A 86 -32.56 -3.86 -9.10
N GLN A 87 -32.29 -3.77 -10.39
CA GLN A 87 -31.57 -4.82 -11.15
C GLN A 87 -30.04 -4.74 -10.98
N LEU A 88 -29.49 -3.60 -10.59
CA LEU A 88 -28.07 -3.40 -10.31
C LEU A 88 -27.90 -2.92 -8.86
N ASN A 89 -27.54 -3.84 -7.98
CA ASN A 89 -27.10 -3.52 -6.62
C ASN A 89 -25.60 -3.22 -6.63
N ILE A 90 -25.23 -1.95 -6.80
CA ILE A 90 -23.84 -1.52 -6.61
C ILE A 90 -23.65 -1.21 -5.13
N THR A 91 -22.86 -2.02 -4.45
CA THR A 91 -22.51 -1.79 -3.06
C THR A 91 -21.80 -0.44 -2.94
N GLY A 92 -22.18 0.39 -1.96
CA GLY A 92 -21.56 1.70 -1.75
C GLY A 92 -20.04 1.64 -1.56
N GLU A 93 -19.54 0.51 -1.04
CA GLU A 93 -18.11 0.21 -0.91
C GLU A 93 -17.40 0.12 -2.27
N THR A 94 -18.04 -0.44 -3.29
CA THR A 94 -17.48 -0.53 -4.65
C THR A 94 -17.32 0.86 -5.27
N ILE A 95 -18.32 1.72 -5.12
CA ILE A 95 -18.28 3.10 -5.60
C ILE A 95 -17.17 3.88 -4.89
N ALA A 96 -17.09 3.74 -3.56
CA ALA A 96 -16.04 4.38 -2.76
C ALA A 96 -14.64 3.92 -3.18
N THR A 97 -14.46 2.64 -3.46
CA THR A 97 -13.20 2.07 -3.93
C THR A 97 -12.80 2.63 -5.29
N ILE A 98 -13.72 2.66 -6.26
CA ILE A 98 -13.47 3.20 -7.61
C ILE A 98 -13.10 4.69 -7.51
N LEU A 99 -13.88 5.47 -6.76
CA LEU A 99 -13.63 6.91 -6.59
C LEU A 99 -12.26 7.15 -5.93
N SER A 100 -11.94 6.40 -4.88
CA SER A 100 -10.63 6.46 -4.21
C SER A 100 -9.49 6.11 -5.15
N CYS A 101 -9.62 5.08 -5.99
CA CYS A 101 -8.61 4.71 -6.97
C CYS A 101 -8.37 5.84 -7.99
N ILE A 102 -9.44 6.45 -8.50
CA ILE A 102 -9.32 7.57 -9.46
C ILE A 102 -8.63 8.76 -8.80
N VAL A 103 -9.03 9.13 -7.58
CA VAL A 103 -8.41 10.26 -6.85
C VAL A 103 -6.93 9.99 -6.59
N ILE A 104 -6.58 8.80 -6.11
CA ILE A 104 -5.18 8.43 -5.85
C ILE A 104 -4.37 8.47 -7.14
N MET A 105 -4.89 7.93 -8.24
CA MET A 105 -4.22 7.92 -9.54
C MET A 105 -3.95 9.34 -10.04
N VAL A 106 -4.94 10.23 -9.98
CA VAL A 106 -4.79 11.64 -10.38
C VAL A 106 -3.80 12.37 -9.49
N CYS A 107 -3.89 12.19 -8.16
CA CYS A 107 -2.95 12.77 -7.22
C CYS A 107 -1.52 12.29 -7.46
N LEU A 108 -1.32 10.99 -7.68
CA LEU A 108 0.00 10.43 -7.94
C LEU A 108 0.58 10.95 -9.26
N MET A 109 -0.22 10.99 -10.32
CA MET A 109 0.20 11.53 -11.61
C MET A 109 0.55 13.02 -11.52
N ALA A 110 -0.24 13.81 -10.81
CA ALA A 110 0.04 15.22 -10.55
C ALA A 110 1.32 15.39 -9.71
N PHE A 111 1.51 14.54 -8.70
CA PHE A 111 2.74 14.54 -7.88
C PHE A 111 3.97 14.25 -8.72
N ILE A 112 3.97 13.20 -9.54
CA ILE A 112 5.12 12.82 -10.37
C ILE A 112 5.44 13.91 -11.40
N ASN A 113 4.43 14.48 -12.05
CA ASN A 113 4.64 15.44 -13.14
C ASN A 113 4.91 16.86 -12.66
N ARG A 114 4.43 17.25 -11.46
CA ARG A 114 4.49 18.63 -10.99
C ARG A 114 5.49 18.88 -9.85
N THR A 115 6.01 17.85 -9.19
CA THR A 115 6.94 18.02 -8.08
C THR A 115 8.38 17.69 -8.49
N ARG A 116 9.33 18.40 -7.89
CA ARG A 116 10.77 18.12 -8.08
C ARG A 116 11.13 16.69 -7.67
N ALA A 117 10.48 16.19 -6.61
CA ALA A 117 10.68 14.83 -6.13
C ALA A 117 10.17 13.80 -7.14
N GLY A 118 9.00 14.03 -7.75
CA GLY A 118 8.46 13.17 -8.80
C GLY A 118 9.33 13.15 -10.06
N GLN A 119 9.81 14.31 -10.48
CA GLN A 119 10.74 14.41 -11.62
C GLN A 119 12.08 13.71 -11.33
N ALA A 120 12.58 13.81 -10.09
CA ALA A 120 13.76 13.07 -9.67
C ALA A 120 13.55 11.56 -9.71
N MET A 121 12.35 11.07 -9.32
CA MET A 121 11.98 9.65 -9.43
C MET A 121 12.00 9.18 -10.89
N LEU A 122 11.45 9.98 -11.79
CA LEU A 122 11.43 9.68 -13.22
C LEU A 122 12.86 9.61 -13.78
N ALA A 123 13.68 10.61 -13.50
CA ALA A 123 15.08 10.65 -13.93
C ALA A 123 15.89 9.44 -13.42
N VAL A 124 15.73 9.07 -12.17
CA VAL A 124 16.40 7.90 -11.56
C VAL A 124 15.90 6.59 -12.17
N SER A 125 14.66 6.53 -12.62
CA SER A 125 14.10 5.32 -13.27
C SER A 125 14.70 5.09 -14.66
N GLU A 126 15.04 6.17 -15.37
CA GLU A 126 15.64 6.11 -16.70
C GLU A 126 17.13 5.77 -16.64
N ASP A 127 17.90 6.57 -15.94
CA ASP A 127 19.35 6.35 -15.75
C ASP A 127 19.82 6.85 -14.38
N LYS A 128 20.22 5.91 -13.53
CA LYS A 128 20.77 6.21 -12.19
C LYS A 128 22.11 6.97 -12.26
N GLY A 129 22.94 6.65 -13.27
CA GLY A 129 24.26 7.28 -13.45
C GLY A 129 24.11 8.74 -13.86
N ALA A 130 23.31 9.00 -14.90
CA ALA A 130 23.02 10.35 -15.36
C ALA A 130 22.36 11.20 -14.27
N ALA A 131 21.40 10.64 -13.54
CA ALA A 131 20.75 11.32 -12.42
C ALA A 131 21.74 11.74 -11.33
N THR A 132 22.72 10.89 -11.01
CA THR A 132 23.78 11.21 -10.04
C THR A 132 24.65 12.37 -10.53
N LEU A 133 25.01 12.39 -11.80
CA LEU A 133 25.80 13.47 -12.42
C LEU A 133 25.06 14.81 -12.39
N MET A 134 23.73 14.77 -12.47
CA MET A 134 22.86 15.95 -12.34
C MET A 134 22.61 16.39 -10.90
N GLY A 135 23.30 15.76 -9.92
CA GLY A 135 23.21 16.10 -8.50
C GLY A 135 21.98 15.53 -7.78
N ILE A 136 21.26 14.59 -8.37
CA ILE A 136 20.10 13.95 -7.74
C ILE A 136 20.58 12.90 -6.73
N ASN A 137 20.06 12.97 -5.52
CA ASN A 137 20.32 11.95 -4.50
C ASN A 137 19.50 10.67 -4.81
N VAL A 138 20.09 9.77 -5.61
CA VAL A 138 19.48 8.50 -6.03
C VAL A 138 19.00 7.69 -4.85
N ASN A 139 19.78 7.60 -3.78
CA ASN A 139 19.43 6.81 -2.60
C ASN A 139 18.19 7.36 -1.89
N GLY A 140 18.12 8.67 -1.72
CA GLY A 140 16.95 9.33 -1.12
C GLY A 140 15.71 9.22 -2.00
N THR A 141 15.88 9.32 -3.31
CA THR A 141 14.77 9.19 -4.27
C THR A 141 14.17 7.79 -4.26
N ILE A 142 14.99 6.74 -4.22
CA ILE A 142 14.51 5.36 -4.14
C ILE A 142 13.78 5.12 -2.81
N ALA A 143 14.35 5.56 -1.68
CA ALA A 143 13.70 5.43 -0.38
C ALA A 143 12.33 6.16 -0.34
N LEU A 144 12.23 7.34 -0.95
CA LEU A 144 10.99 8.09 -1.06
C LEU A 144 9.95 7.34 -1.92
N THR A 145 10.38 6.72 -3.03
CA THR A 145 9.50 5.89 -3.88
C THR A 145 8.92 4.72 -3.10
N PHE A 146 9.74 4.03 -2.31
CA PHE A 146 9.27 2.95 -1.43
C PHE A 146 8.31 3.44 -0.35
N ALA A 147 8.57 4.60 0.24
CA ALA A 147 7.69 5.20 1.23
C ALA A 147 6.31 5.52 0.64
N ILE A 148 6.26 6.12 -0.55
CA ILE A 148 5.00 6.41 -1.25
C ILE A 148 4.28 5.11 -1.64
N GLY A 149 5.00 4.14 -2.21
CA GLY A 149 4.44 2.85 -2.60
C GLY A 149 3.82 2.09 -1.42
N SER A 150 4.50 2.07 -0.27
CA SER A 150 3.99 1.41 0.94
C SER A 150 2.80 2.16 1.56
N ALA A 151 2.77 3.48 1.49
CA ALA A 151 1.61 4.27 1.91
C ALA A 151 0.37 3.97 1.03
N LEU A 152 0.57 3.91 -0.30
CA LEU A 152 -0.48 3.54 -1.25
C LEU A 152 -0.98 2.10 -1.02
N ALA A 153 -0.06 1.17 -0.77
CA ALA A 153 -0.39 -0.21 -0.43
C ALA A 153 -1.23 -0.32 0.84
N ALA A 154 -0.94 0.51 1.85
CA ALA A 154 -1.74 0.56 3.08
C ALA A 154 -3.16 1.06 2.82
N ILE A 155 -3.33 2.09 2.00
CA ILE A 155 -4.65 2.61 1.61
C ILE A 155 -5.42 1.54 0.83
N ALA A 156 -4.77 0.89 -0.15
CA ALA A 156 -5.36 -0.21 -0.91
C ALA A 156 -5.77 -1.37 0.00
N GLY A 157 -4.95 -1.71 1.01
CA GLY A 157 -5.25 -2.73 2.01
C GLY A 157 -6.49 -2.39 2.83
N VAL A 158 -6.65 -1.14 3.26
CA VAL A 158 -7.85 -0.68 3.99
C VAL A 158 -9.10 -0.76 3.12
N LEU A 159 -9.01 -0.36 1.86
CA LEU A 159 -10.12 -0.47 0.90
C LEU A 159 -10.49 -1.93 0.64
N LEU A 160 -9.50 -2.81 0.47
CA LEU A 160 -9.71 -4.24 0.29
C LEU A 160 -10.40 -4.87 1.50
N CYS A 161 -9.99 -4.49 2.72
CA CYS A 161 -10.61 -4.95 3.96
C CYS A 161 -12.04 -4.43 4.15
N SER A 162 -12.35 -3.26 3.57
CA SER A 162 -13.72 -2.74 3.56
C SER A 162 -14.62 -3.53 2.61
N ALA A 163 -14.09 -3.92 1.45
CA ALA A 163 -14.81 -4.71 0.44
C ALA A 163 -14.98 -6.18 0.86
N TYR A 164 -13.97 -6.75 1.51
CA TYR A 164 -13.96 -8.12 1.99
C TYR A 164 -13.75 -8.15 3.51
N PRO A 165 -14.82 -8.33 4.31
CA PRO A 165 -14.76 -8.24 5.77
C PRO A 165 -14.00 -9.38 6.45
N SER A 166 -13.55 -10.39 5.70
CA SER A 166 -12.72 -11.50 6.19
C SER A 166 -11.24 -11.24 5.93
N LEU A 167 -10.45 -11.09 6.99
CA LEU A 167 -9.01 -10.85 6.95
C LEU A 167 -8.25 -12.11 7.36
N THR A 168 -7.39 -12.57 6.45
CA THR A 168 -6.39 -13.61 6.73
C THR A 168 -4.99 -13.05 6.45
N PRO A 169 -3.91 -13.63 7.02
CA PRO A 169 -2.54 -13.21 6.71
C PRO A 169 -2.18 -13.28 5.22
N TYR A 170 -2.92 -14.08 4.45
CA TYR A 170 -2.72 -14.30 3.02
C TYR A 170 -3.58 -13.42 2.10
N THR A 171 -4.44 -12.55 2.66
CA THR A 171 -5.38 -11.73 1.88
C THR A 171 -4.68 -10.84 0.84
N GLY A 172 -3.45 -10.39 1.13
CA GLY A 172 -2.65 -9.56 0.22
C GLY A 172 -1.91 -10.33 -0.88
N SER A 173 -1.81 -11.67 -0.81
CA SER A 173 -1.00 -12.45 -1.74
C SER A 173 -1.61 -12.49 -3.15
N MET A 174 -2.91 -12.68 -3.26
CA MET A 174 -3.61 -12.74 -4.55
C MET A 174 -3.54 -11.41 -5.33
N PRO A 175 -3.86 -10.23 -4.74
CA PRO A 175 -3.64 -8.97 -5.42
C PRO A 175 -2.17 -8.70 -5.76
N GLY A 176 -1.23 -9.11 -4.88
CA GLY A 176 0.19 -8.97 -5.11
C GLY A 176 0.67 -9.75 -6.33
N ILE A 177 0.28 -11.02 -6.46
CA ILE A 177 0.63 -11.85 -7.63
C ILE A 177 0.03 -11.29 -8.93
N LYS A 178 -1.19 -10.74 -8.88
CA LYS A 178 -1.82 -10.14 -10.06
C LYS A 178 -1.20 -8.81 -10.49
N ALA A 179 -0.48 -8.14 -9.57
CA ALA A 179 0.21 -6.88 -9.86
C ALA A 179 1.56 -7.09 -10.57
N PHE A 180 2.14 -8.29 -10.47
CA PHE A 180 3.36 -8.71 -11.20
C PHE A 180 3.03 -9.19 -12.61
#